data_79282ac5239749c3813b1bf733d329b1
#
_entry.id   79282ac5239749c3813b1bf733d329b1
#
_cell.length_a   1.000
_cell.length_b   1.000
_cell.length_c   1.000
_cell.angle_alpha   90.00
_cell.angle_beta   90.00
_cell.angle_gamma   90.00
#
_symmetry.space_group_name_H-M   'P 1'
#
loop_
_entity.id
_entity.type
_entity.pdbx_description
1 polymer ?
#
loop_
_entity_poly.entity_id
_entity_poly.type
_entity_poly.pdbx_seq_one_letter_code
_entity_poly.pdbx_strand_id
1 'polypeptide(L)'
;SFDSGAYRLPQPLLVVAGDGGVDTLGVESPLLTVGTLQIDTAQYQIKDIKGNVRYPLTFKEIVLYILIVAAVVAAVFLVIRYIRYRREHKDFFGRPLVQDPPHIVALRKLDRIRSEKLWQSGKEKQYYTGITDALREYIQKRYGVGAMEMTSAEILESLKDKQIEARPYEELDELLKTADLVKFAKFSPDTAANEEAVPKAVRFVNSTFMQELEQEKEVK
;
A
#
# COMPACT_ATOMS: atom_id res chain seq x y z
N SER A 1 70.20 -2.93 26.79
CA SER A 1 69.86 -3.25 28.17
C SER A 1 68.50 -2.61 28.51
N PHE A 2 67.62 -3.33 29.19
CA PHE A 2 66.34 -2.84 29.68
C PHE A 2 66.45 -2.37 31.14
N ASP A 3 67.59 -2.60 31.76
CA ASP A 3 67.84 -2.17 33.13
C ASP A 3 68.43 -0.73 33.18
N SER A 4 68.07 0.02 34.20
CA SER A 4 68.62 1.32 34.41
C SER A 4 70.04 1.23 34.95
N GLY A 5 70.91 2.07 34.49
CA GLY A 5 72.30 2.07 34.95
C GLY A 5 73.23 2.82 33.99
N ALA A 6 74.47 2.94 34.41
CA ALA A 6 75.54 3.54 33.62
C ALA A 6 76.37 2.40 32.96
N TYR A 7 76.34 2.33 31.68
CA TYR A 7 77.02 1.27 30.90
C TYR A 7 78.21 1.92 30.16
N ARG A 8 79.37 1.31 30.26
CA ARG A 8 80.50 1.63 29.38
C ARG A 8 80.55 0.56 28.28
N LEU A 9 80.49 1.03 27.08
CA LEU A 9 80.72 0.16 25.95
C LEU A 9 82.18 -0.28 25.90
N PRO A 10 82.49 -1.52 25.43
CA PRO A 10 83.90 -1.89 25.29
C PRO A 10 84.60 -0.92 24.34
N GLN A 11 85.83 -0.56 24.66
CA GLN A 11 86.57 0.36 23.83
C GLN A 11 86.84 -0.25 22.43
N PRO A 12 86.36 0.42 21.37
CA PRO A 12 86.73 -0.02 20.04
C PRO A 12 88.21 0.22 19.78
N LEU A 13 88.91 -0.79 19.35
CA LEU A 13 90.29 -0.71 18.93
C LEU A 13 90.33 -0.48 17.42
N LEU A 14 90.78 0.66 17.00
CA LEU A 14 91.05 0.96 15.62
C LEU A 14 92.43 0.43 15.23
N VAL A 15 92.51 -0.60 14.38
CA VAL A 15 93.79 -1.14 13.89
C VAL A 15 94.12 -0.42 12.59
N VAL A 16 95.19 0.36 12.59
CA VAL A 16 95.72 1.06 11.44
C VAL A 16 96.91 0.28 10.93
N ALA A 17 96.82 -0.33 9.78
CA ALA A 17 97.94 -1.05 9.09
C ALA A 17 98.62 -0.03 8.12
N GLY A 18 99.89 0.32 8.41
CA GLY A 18 100.76 1.10 7.56
C GLY A 18 102.05 0.39 7.21
N ASP A 19 102.83 0.91 6.27
CA ASP A 19 104.11 0.26 5.76
C ASP A 19 105.19 0.07 6.84
N GLY A 20 105.01 0.55 8.08
CA GLY A 20 105.92 0.37 9.19
C GLY A 20 105.47 -0.53 10.35
N GLY A 21 104.27 -1.15 10.22
CA GLY A 21 103.72 -1.98 11.32
C GLY A 21 102.23 -1.75 11.56
N VAL A 22 101.68 -2.51 12.49
CA VAL A 22 100.24 -2.40 12.90
C VAL A 22 100.21 -1.55 14.16
N ASP A 23 99.55 -0.39 14.11
CA ASP A 23 99.36 0.47 15.32
C ASP A 23 97.87 0.37 15.76
N THR A 24 97.61 0.29 17.02
CA THR A 24 96.29 0.18 17.62
C THR A 24 95.96 1.44 18.41
N LEU A 25 94.96 2.18 17.92
CA LEU A 25 94.42 3.30 18.63
C LEU A 25 93.15 2.92 19.40
N GLY A 26 93.22 3.02 20.71
CA GLY A 26 92.01 2.85 21.56
C GLY A 26 91.23 4.16 21.61
N VAL A 27 89.98 4.08 21.26
CA VAL A 27 89.06 5.22 21.38
C VAL A 27 88.28 5.12 22.69
N GLU A 28 88.31 6.19 23.49
CA GLU A 28 87.50 6.20 24.71
C GLU A 28 86.00 6.03 24.39
N SER A 29 85.36 5.07 25.04
CA SER A 29 83.97 4.83 24.89
C SER A 29 83.14 5.76 25.74
N PRO A 30 82.10 6.40 25.18
CA PRO A 30 81.21 7.24 25.94
C PRO A 30 80.40 6.44 26.96
N LEU A 31 80.08 7.06 28.09
CA LEU A 31 79.24 6.49 29.13
C LEU A 31 77.78 6.63 28.69
N LEU A 32 77.11 5.48 28.52
CA LEU A 32 75.68 5.45 28.20
C LEU A 32 74.86 5.29 29.49
N THR A 33 74.10 6.34 29.84
CA THR A 33 73.21 6.29 31.00
C THR A 33 71.81 5.99 30.59
N VAL A 34 71.30 4.85 31.06
CA VAL A 34 69.92 4.44 30.84
C VAL A 34 69.11 4.79 32.07
N GLY A 35 68.18 5.77 31.93
CA GLY A 35 67.27 6.18 33.01
C GLY A 35 65.91 5.43 32.85
N THR A 36 65.32 5.07 33.97
CA THR A 36 63.94 4.63 34.03
C THR A 36 63.03 5.84 34.20
N LEU A 37 61.90 5.76 33.51
CA LEU A 37 60.80 6.71 33.77
C LEU A 37 60.31 6.53 35.22
N GLN A 38 60.41 7.55 36.05
CA GLN A 38 59.81 7.50 37.37
C GLN A 38 58.30 7.53 37.25
N ILE A 39 57.70 6.37 37.43
CA ILE A 39 56.24 6.24 37.50
C ILE A 39 55.87 6.39 38.99
N ASP A 40 55.10 7.41 39.33
CA ASP A 40 54.54 7.54 40.67
C ASP A 40 53.53 6.41 40.92
N THR A 41 53.98 5.32 41.54
CA THR A 41 53.15 4.17 41.85
C THR A 41 52.14 4.43 42.96
N ALA A 42 52.26 5.55 43.71
CA ALA A 42 51.30 5.90 44.74
C ALA A 42 50.00 6.47 44.19
N GLN A 43 50.03 6.98 42.97
CA GLN A 43 48.82 7.51 42.28
C GLN A 43 48.37 6.65 41.10
N TYR A 44 48.92 5.46 40.93
CA TYR A 44 48.52 4.58 39.86
C TYR A 44 47.13 3.96 40.14
N GLN A 45 46.07 4.65 39.76
CA GLN A 45 44.73 4.09 39.72
C GLN A 45 44.58 3.34 38.40
N ILE A 46 44.29 2.04 38.49
CA ILE A 46 43.85 1.25 37.32
C ILE A 46 42.54 1.87 36.83
N LYS A 47 42.59 2.56 35.70
CA LYS A 47 41.39 3.09 35.07
C LYS A 47 40.65 1.92 34.39
N ASP A 48 39.46 1.67 34.88
CA ASP A 48 38.59 0.66 34.29
C ASP A 48 38.27 0.98 32.82
N ILE A 49 37.86 -0.05 32.06
CA ILE A 49 37.49 0.10 30.67
C ILE A 49 36.32 1.10 30.59
N LYS A 50 36.46 2.12 29.74
CA LYS A 50 35.36 3.06 29.49
C LYS A 50 34.11 2.31 29.06
N GLY A 51 33.06 2.35 29.87
CA GLY A 51 31.78 1.76 29.55
C GLY A 51 31.14 2.38 28.28
N ASN A 52 30.20 1.71 27.67
CA ASN A 52 29.44 2.22 26.51
C ASN A 52 28.84 3.59 26.83
N VAL A 53 29.14 4.57 25.98
CA VAL A 53 28.54 5.91 26.08
C VAL A 53 27.06 5.78 25.69
N ARG A 54 26.15 5.90 26.66
CA ARG A 54 24.73 6.02 26.42
C ARG A 54 24.43 7.46 26.06
N TYR A 55 23.96 7.68 24.81
CA TYR A 55 23.44 8.97 24.40
C TYR A 55 21.98 9.07 24.85
N PRO A 56 21.60 9.85 25.84
CA PRO A 56 20.22 10.12 26.16
C PRO A 56 19.59 10.90 24.99
N LEU A 57 18.38 10.50 24.57
CA LEU A 57 17.65 11.24 23.56
C LEU A 57 17.46 12.69 24.01
N THR A 58 17.91 13.60 23.18
CA THR A 58 17.77 15.03 23.46
C THR A 58 16.30 15.43 23.23
N PHE A 59 15.80 16.36 24.05
CA PHE A 59 14.43 16.88 23.92
C PHE A 59 14.08 17.31 22.46
N LYS A 60 15.04 17.90 21.76
CA LYS A 60 14.91 18.29 20.35
C LYS A 60 14.67 17.10 19.42
N GLU A 61 15.33 15.98 19.67
CA GLU A 61 15.16 14.75 18.89
C GLU A 61 13.78 14.14 19.14
N ILE A 62 13.31 14.13 20.39
CA ILE A 62 11.98 13.66 20.73
C ILE A 62 10.91 14.49 20.01
N VAL A 63 11.03 15.81 20.02
CA VAL A 63 10.12 16.72 19.32
C VAL A 63 10.15 16.46 17.81
N LEU A 64 11.34 16.25 17.24
CA LEU A 64 11.50 15.94 15.82
C LEU A 64 10.77 14.62 15.45
N TYR A 65 10.93 13.56 16.25
CA TYR A 65 10.25 12.28 16.02
C TYR A 65 8.73 12.43 16.11
N ILE A 66 8.22 13.16 17.10
CA ILE A 66 6.77 13.43 17.22
C ILE A 66 6.27 14.18 15.98
N LEU A 67 7.01 15.16 15.47
CA LEU A 67 6.66 15.92 14.27
C LEU A 67 6.60 15.02 13.02
N ILE A 68 7.58 14.13 12.87
CA ILE A 68 7.61 13.16 11.76
C ILE A 68 6.40 12.22 11.82
N VAL A 69 6.11 11.67 13.01
CA VAL A 69 4.94 10.78 13.19
C VAL A 69 3.64 11.53 12.88
N ALA A 70 3.48 12.76 13.39
CA ALA A 70 2.31 13.59 13.10
C ALA A 70 2.17 13.88 11.60
N ALA A 71 3.27 14.18 10.90
CA ALA A 71 3.27 14.40 9.45
C ALA A 71 2.84 13.14 8.67
N VAL A 72 3.32 11.96 9.07
CA VAL A 72 2.92 10.68 8.45
C VAL A 72 1.44 10.40 8.67
N VAL A 73 0.93 10.60 9.90
CA VAL A 73 -0.49 10.41 10.21
C VAL A 73 -1.35 11.38 9.39
N ALA A 74 -0.94 12.66 9.29
CA ALA A 74 -1.63 13.64 8.48
C ALA A 74 -1.63 13.26 6.99
N ALA A 75 -0.50 12.78 6.46
CA ALA A 75 -0.40 12.31 5.07
C ALA A 75 -1.32 11.11 4.80
N VAL A 76 -1.35 10.12 5.69
CA VAL A 76 -2.25 8.96 5.59
C VAL A 76 -3.72 9.41 5.65
N PHE A 77 -4.05 10.31 6.56
CA PHE A 77 -5.42 10.88 6.66
C PHE A 77 -5.82 11.60 5.37
N LEU A 78 -4.92 12.42 4.79
CA LEU A 78 -5.16 13.11 3.52
C LEU A 78 -5.34 12.13 2.36
N VAL A 79 -4.54 11.04 2.30
CA VAL A 79 -4.67 10.00 1.29
C VAL A 79 -6.02 9.28 1.41
N ILE A 80 -6.42 8.89 2.63
CA ILE A 80 -7.72 8.24 2.88
C ILE A 80 -8.86 9.19 2.50
N ARG A 81 -8.78 10.47 2.91
CA ARG A 81 -9.75 11.50 2.55
C ARG A 81 -9.81 11.71 1.04
N TYR A 82 -8.66 11.73 0.35
CA TYR A 82 -8.56 11.85 -1.10
C TYR A 82 -9.20 10.64 -1.82
N ILE A 83 -8.93 9.42 -1.35
CA ILE A 83 -9.53 8.19 -1.91
C ILE A 83 -11.05 8.19 -1.68
N ARG A 84 -11.53 8.56 -0.49
CA ARG A 84 -12.98 8.70 -0.21
C ARG A 84 -13.61 9.77 -1.08
N TYR A 85 -12.96 10.93 -1.23
CA TYR A 85 -13.42 12.02 -2.07
C TYR A 85 -13.53 11.60 -3.55
N ARG A 86 -12.55 10.85 -4.06
CA ARG A 86 -12.62 10.27 -5.41
C ARG A 86 -13.74 9.25 -5.58
N ARG A 87 -14.04 8.46 -4.54
CA ARG A 87 -15.16 7.49 -4.58
C ARG A 87 -16.53 8.16 -4.59
N GLU A 88 -16.65 9.36 -4.05
CA GLU A 88 -17.89 10.15 -4.03
C GLU A 88 -18.11 11.01 -5.29
N HIS A 89 -17.41 10.73 -6.39
CA HIS A 89 -17.63 11.31 -7.73
C HIS A 89 -17.60 12.84 -7.81
N LYS A 90 -16.66 13.48 -7.13
CA LYS A 90 -16.42 14.91 -7.32
C LYS A 90 -15.11 15.11 -8.06
N ASP A 91 -15.11 15.95 -9.08
CA ASP A 91 -13.88 16.37 -9.73
C ASP A 91 -12.95 17.10 -8.76
N PHE A 92 -11.64 17.10 -9.07
CA PHE A 92 -10.58 17.74 -8.27
C PHE A 92 -10.90 19.18 -7.84
N PHE A 93 -11.78 19.88 -8.57
CA PHE A 93 -12.23 21.25 -8.31
C PHE A 93 -13.56 21.36 -7.56
N GLY A 94 -14.09 20.27 -7.00
CA GLY A 94 -15.32 20.31 -6.18
C GLY A 94 -16.60 20.62 -6.95
N ARG A 95 -16.57 20.64 -8.27
CA ARG A 95 -17.78 20.78 -9.07
C ARG A 95 -18.58 19.50 -8.96
N PRO A 96 -19.89 19.56 -8.65
CA PRO A 96 -20.74 18.40 -8.78
C PRO A 96 -20.65 17.97 -10.24
N LEU A 97 -20.06 16.80 -10.51
CA LEU A 97 -20.31 16.15 -11.78
C LEU A 97 -21.82 16.06 -11.91
N VAL A 98 -22.36 16.56 -13.00
CA VAL A 98 -23.73 16.23 -13.39
C VAL A 98 -23.74 14.70 -13.42
N GLN A 99 -24.26 14.10 -12.35
CA GLN A 99 -24.34 12.64 -12.29
C GLN A 99 -25.28 12.26 -13.43
N ASP A 100 -24.73 11.51 -14.39
CA ASP A 100 -25.58 10.95 -15.42
C ASP A 100 -26.74 10.23 -14.71
N PRO A 101 -27.97 10.40 -15.17
CA PRO A 101 -29.12 9.72 -14.58
C PRO A 101 -28.85 8.23 -14.38
N PRO A 102 -29.35 7.59 -13.31
CA PRO A 102 -29.05 6.18 -12.99
C PRO A 102 -29.27 5.21 -14.16
N HIS A 103 -30.31 5.45 -14.96
CA HIS A 103 -30.61 4.64 -16.14
C HIS A 103 -29.52 4.76 -17.22
N ILE A 104 -28.97 5.95 -17.47
CA ILE A 104 -27.89 6.15 -18.45
C ILE A 104 -26.63 5.41 -18.03
N VAL A 105 -26.29 5.47 -16.74
CA VAL A 105 -25.13 4.77 -16.18
C VAL A 105 -25.29 3.25 -16.32
N ALA A 106 -26.47 2.73 -15.99
CA ALA A 106 -26.78 1.30 -16.09
C ALA A 106 -26.73 0.81 -17.54
N LEU A 107 -27.37 1.51 -18.47
CA LEU A 107 -27.38 1.15 -19.90
C LEU A 107 -25.96 1.15 -20.49
N ARG A 108 -25.12 2.14 -20.14
CA ARG A 108 -23.72 2.21 -20.58
C ARG A 108 -22.91 1.01 -20.06
N LYS A 109 -23.13 0.60 -18.81
CA LYS A 109 -22.46 -0.58 -18.23
C LYS A 109 -22.91 -1.87 -18.93
N LEU A 110 -24.19 -2.04 -19.17
CA LEU A 110 -24.75 -3.21 -19.87
C LEU A 110 -24.24 -3.30 -21.31
N ASP A 111 -24.16 -2.18 -22.04
CA ASP A 111 -23.61 -2.14 -23.39
C ASP A 111 -22.13 -2.51 -23.43
N ARG A 112 -21.35 -2.03 -22.46
CA ARG A 112 -19.95 -2.44 -22.29
C ARG A 112 -19.81 -3.94 -22.07
N ILE A 113 -20.61 -4.54 -21.16
CA ILE A 113 -20.60 -5.97 -20.88
C ILE A 113 -20.95 -6.78 -22.14
N ARG A 114 -21.92 -6.29 -22.93
CA ARG A 114 -22.29 -6.88 -24.22
C ARG A 114 -21.11 -6.85 -25.20
N SER A 115 -20.38 -5.72 -25.28
CA SER A 115 -19.27 -5.55 -26.22
C SER A 115 -18.04 -6.40 -25.87
N GLU A 116 -17.85 -6.72 -24.57
CA GLU A 116 -16.73 -7.54 -24.07
C GLU A 116 -16.84 -9.03 -24.44
N LYS A 117 -17.99 -9.49 -24.92
CA LYS A 117 -18.24 -10.88 -25.36
C LYS A 117 -17.75 -11.94 -24.36
N LEU A 118 -17.96 -11.69 -23.06
CA LEU A 118 -17.41 -12.50 -21.98
C LEU A 118 -17.90 -13.94 -21.99
N TRP A 119 -19.19 -14.16 -22.20
CA TRP A 119 -19.76 -15.50 -22.19
C TRP A 119 -19.27 -16.35 -23.38
N GLN A 120 -19.07 -15.75 -24.58
CA GLN A 120 -18.48 -16.43 -25.71
C GLN A 120 -17.01 -16.85 -25.47
N SER A 121 -16.35 -16.19 -24.53
CA SER A 121 -14.97 -16.50 -24.11
C SER A 121 -14.91 -17.47 -22.92
N GLY A 122 -16.02 -18.14 -22.56
CA GLY A 122 -16.09 -19.06 -21.42
C GLY A 122 -16.04 -18.36 -20.04
N LYS A 123 -16.26 -17.03 -19.99
CA LYS A 123 -16.25 -16.23 -18.76
C LYS A 123 -17.66 -15.89 -18.28
N GLU A 124 -18.55 -16.88 -18.27
CA GLU A 124 -19.97 -16.71 -17.93
C GLU A 124 -20.18 -16.12 -16.54
N LYS A 125 -19.39 -16.57 -15.55
CA LYS A 125 -19.44 -16.02 -14.19
C LYS A 125 -19.17 -14.51 -14.17
N GLN A 126 -18.20 -14.03 -14.93
CA GLN A 126 -17.88 -12.60 -15.00
C GLN A 126 -18.99 -11.83 -15.71
N TYR A 127 -19.56 -12.41 -16.76
CA TYR A 127 -20.67 -11.86 -17.51
C TYR A 127 -21.89 -11.61 -16.63
N TYR A 128 -22.39 -12.65 -15.94
CA TYR A 128 -23.53 -12.53 -15.04
C TYR A 128 -23.26 -11.67 -13.81
N THR A 129 -22.01 -11.69 -13.29
CA THR A 129 -21.62 -10.78 -12.21
C THR A 129 -21.72 -9.33 -12.66
N GLY A 130 -21.17 -8.99 -13.82
CA GLY A 130 -21.25 -7.63 -14.35
C GLY A 130 -22.69 -7.14 -14.55
N ILE A 131 -23.56 -7.99 -15.13
CA ILE A 131 -24.99 -7.65 -15.34
C ILE A 131 -25.69 -7.41 -14.01
N THR A 132 -25.54 -8.34 -13.04
CA THR A 132 -26.19 -8.19 -11.73
C THR A 132 -25.68 -6.98 -10.95
N ASP A 133 -24.39 -6.68 -11.03
CA ASP A 133 -23.82 -5.51 -10.35
C ASP A 133 -24.33 -4.20 -10.97
N ALA A 134 -24.46 -4.12 -12.31
CA ALA A 134 -25.05 -2.96 -12.99
C ALA A 134 -26.52 -2.76 -12.60
N LEU A 135 -27.31 -3.85 -12.51
CA LEU A 135 -28.70 -3.79 -12.06
C LEU A 135 -28.83 -3.41 -10.59
N ARG A 136 -28.03 -4.00 -9.70
CA ARG A 136 -28.02 -3.67 -8.27
C ARG A 136 -27.73 -2.20 -8.02
N GLU A 137 -26.72 -1.66 -8.70
CA GLU A 137 -26.38 -0.23 -8.59
C GLU A 137 -27.53 0.66 -9.11
N TYR A 138 -28.16 0.26 -10.21
CA TYR A 138 -29.34 0.97 -10.76
C TYR A 138 -30.50 0.95 -9.76
N ILE A 139 -30.86 -0.22 -9.24
CA ILE A 139 -31.94 -0.39 -8.26
C ILE A 139 -31.67 0.44 -6.99
N GLN A 140 -30.44 0.41 -6.50
CA GLN A 140 -30.03 1.19 -5.33
C GLN A 140 -30.21 2.69 -5.55
N LYS A 141 -29.74 3.21 -6.68
CA LYS A 141 -29.82 4.65 -6.98
C LYS A 141 -31.22 5.12 -7.26
N ARG A 142 -32.04 4.27 -7.89
CA ARG A 142 -33.40 4.62 -8.28
C ARG A 142 -34.39 4.52 -7.11
N TYR A 143 -34.39 3.40 -6.42
CA TYR A 143 -35.38 3.10 -5.39
C TYR A 143 -34.92 3.37 -3.96
N GLY A 144 -33.64 3.74 -3.77
CA GLY A 144 -33.09 4.02 -2.46
C GLY A 144 -32.91 2.80 -1.56
N VAL A 145 -32.96 1.58 -2.14
CA VAL A 145 -32.77 0.32 -1.40
C VAL A 145 -31.31 -0.10 -1.43
N GLY A 146 -30.80 -0.76 -0.37
CA GLY A 146 -29.41 -1.19 -0.27
C GLY A 146 -29.06 -2.41 -1.15
N ALA A 147 -29.46 -2.40 -2.44
CA ALA A 147 -29.41 -3.56 -3.33
C ALA A 147 -28.01 -4.15 -3.52
N MET A 148 -26.94 -3.39 -3.28
CA MET A 148 -25.56 -3.90 -3.36
C MET A 148 -25.21 -4.88 -2.24
N GLU A 149 -25.89 -4.78 -1.09
CA GLU A 149 -25.66 -5.63 0.09
C GLU A 149 -26.73 -6.69 0.30
N MET A 150 -27.79 -6.67 -0.54
CA MET A 150 -28.92 -7.58 -0.47
C MET A 150 -28.69 -8.85 -1.31
N THR A 151 -29.33 -9.94 -0.93
CA THR A 151 -29.48 -11.13 -1.76
C THR A 151 -30.47 -10.88 -2.91
N SER A 152 -30.44 -11.74 -3.93
CA SER A 152 -31.38 -11.63 -5.05
C SER A 152 -32.85 -11.73 -4.60
N ALA A 153 -33.15 -12.57 -3.63
CA ALA A 153 -34.49 -12.70 -3.05
C ALA A 153 -34.94 -11.44 -2.31
N GLU A 154 -34.06 -10.83 -1.50
CA GLU A 154 -34.35 -9.60 -0.77
C GLU A 154 -34.56 -8.40 -1.72
N ILE A 155 -33.80 -8.35 -2.82
CA ILE A 155 -34.00 -7.32 -3.87
C ILE A 155 -35.39 -7.46 -4.47
N LEU A 156 -35.78 -8.66 -4.88
CA LEU A 156 -37.10 -8.90 -5.46
C LEU A 156 -38.22 -8.56 -4.47
N GLU A 157 -38.07 -8.94 -3.20
CA GLU A 157 -39.05 -8.60 -2.16
C GLU A 157 -39.17 -7.07 -1.98
N SER A 158 -38.05 -6.35 -1.95
CA SER A 158 -38.04 -4.90 -1.80
C SER A 158 -38.65 -4.14 -3.00
N LEU A 159 -38.72 -4.79 -4.16
CA LEU A 159 -39.28 -4.23 -5.39
C LEU A 159 -40.77 -4.50 -5.56
N LYS A 160 -41.40 -5.41 -4.81
CA LYS A 160 -42.85 -5.74 -4.91
C LYS A 160 -43.74 -4.51 -4.74
N ASP A 161 -43.39 -3.63 -3.82
CA ASP A 161 -44.17 -2.43 -3.50
C ASP A 161 -43.88 -1.24 -4.44
N LYS A 162 -43.01 -1.42 -5.43
CA LYS A 162 -42.55 -0.32 -6.30
C LYS A 162 -43.32 -0.16 -7.61
N GLN A 163 -44.50 -0.80 -7.71
CA GLN A 163 -45.39 -0.69 -8.87
C GLN A 163 -44.72 -1.00 -10.21
N ILE A 164 -43.76 -1.95 -10.23
CA ILE A 164 -43.10 -2.38 -11.45
C ILE A 164 -44.07 -3.26 -12.25
N GLU A 165 -44.13 -3.11 -13.58
CA GLU A 165 -44.91 -3.96 -14.44
C GLU A 165 -44.53 -5.46 -14.28
N ALA A 166 -45.50 -6.35 -14.39
CA ALA A 166 -45.29 -7.77 -14.12
C ALA A 166 -44.19 -8.39 -15.00
N ARG A 167 -44.17 -8.07 -16.29
CA ARG A 167 -43.20 -8.66 -17.22
C ARG A 167 -41.75 -8.29 -16.96
N PRO A 168 -41.37 -6.99 -16.78
CA PRO A 168 -40.01 -6.61 -16.39
C PRO A 168 -39.59 -7.19 -15.05
N TYR A 169 -40.51 -7.31 -14.10
CA TYR A 169 -40.26 -7.90 -12.79
C TYR A 169 -39.95 -9.41 -12.91
N GLU A 170 -40.74 -10.16 -13.69
CA GLU A 170 -40.51 -11.59 -13.96
C GLU A 170 -39.17 -11.82 -14.69
N GLU A 171 -38.86 -11.00 -15.69
CA GLU A 171 -37.60 -11.07 -16.43
C GLU A 171 -36.40 -10.79 -15.52
N LEU A 172 -36.53 -9.87 -14.53
CA LEU A 172 -35.50 -9.61 -13.51
C LEU A 172 -35.34 -10.82 -12.58
N ASP A 173 -36.43 -11.41 -12.11
CA ASP A 173 -36.42 -12.61 -11.26
C ASP A 173 -35.69 -13.79 -11.94
N GLU A 174 -36.04 -14.08 -13.16
CA GLU A 174 -35.36 -15.12 -13.96
C GLU A 174 -33.86 -14.83 -14.12
N LEU A 175 -33.52 -13.58 -14.43
CA LEU A 175 -32.13 -13.16 -14.63
C LEU A 175 -31.31 -13.30 -13.36
N LEU A 176 -31.83 -12.85 -12.22
CA LEU A 176 -31.14 -12.95 -10.93
C LEU A 176 -30.98 -14.40 -10.49
N LYS A 177 -32.00 -15.25 -10.66
CA LYS A 177 -31.93 -16.69 -10.37
C LYS A 177 -30.87 -17.38 -11.24
N THR A 178 -30.86 -17.10 -12.55
CA THR A 178 -29.85 -17.64 -13.45
C THR A 178 -28.45 -17.20 -13.06
N ALA A 179 -28.28 -15.93 -12.74
CA ALA A 179 -27.00 -15.39 -12.28
C ALA A 179 -26.50 -16.06 -11.01
N ASP A 180 -27.39 -16.33 -10.05
CA ASP A 180 -27.03 -17.02 -8.81
C ASP A 180 -26.61 -18.47 -9.07
N LEU A 181 -27.29 -19.19 -9.98
CA LEU A 181 -26.89 -20.55 -10.39
C LEU A 181 -25.50 -20.55 -11.05
N VAL A 182 -25.21 -19.58 -11.93
CA VAL A 182 -23.90 -19.46 -12.57
C VAL A 182 -22.80 -19.11 -11.57
N LYS A 183 -23.08 -18.21 -10.63
CA LYS A 183 -22.11 -17.76 -9.64
C LYS A 183 -21.74 -18.82 -8.60
N PHE A 184 -22.75 -19.57 -8.13
CA PHE A 184 -22.62 -20.44 -6.95
C PHE A 184 -22.73 -21.94 -7.26
N ALA A 185 -23.51 -22.33 -8.28
CA ALA A 185 -23.73 -23.72 -8.65
C ALA A 185 -22.90 -24.19 -9.87
N LYS A 186 -22.04 -23.33 -10.44
CA LYS A 186 -21.31 -23.61 -11.69
C LYS A 186 -22.24 -24.04 -12.84
N PHE A 187 -23.47 -23.54 -12.85
CA PHE A 187 -24.39 -23.76 -13.93
C PHE A 187 -23.91 -23.01 -15.18
N SER A 188 -24.00 -23.68 -16.35
CA SER A 188 -23.71 -23.08 -17.65
C SER A 188 -25.01 -22.94 -18.41
N PRO A 189 -25.55 -21.71 -18.54
CA PRO A 189 -26.76 -21.47 -19.30
C PRO A 189 -26.56 -21.79 -20.80
N ASP A 190 -27.64 -22.07 -21.49
CA ASP A 190 -27.61 -22.25 -22.94
C ASP A 190 -27.28 -20.92 -23.67
N THR A 191 -27.01 -21.02 -24.96
CA THR A 191 -26.67 -19.85 -25.78
C THR A 191 -27.81 -18.83 -25.80
N ALA A 192 -29.07 -19.28 -25.85
CA ALA A 192 -30.25 -18.43 -25.90
C ALA A 192 -30.40 -17.62 -24.58
N ALA A 193 -30.20 -18.25 -23.42
CA ALA A 193 -30.25 -17.58 -22.14
C ALA A 193 -29.12 -16.55 -22.00
N ASN A 194 -27.92 -16.87 -22.49
CA ASN A 194 -26.76 -15.93 -22.47
C ASN A 194 -27.01 -14.73 -23.40
N GLU A 195 -27.58 -14.93 -24.57
CA GLU A 195 -27.92 -13.86 -25.50
C GLU A 195 -29.03 -12.94 -24.96
N GLU A 196 -30.03 -13.51 -24.27
CA GLU A 196 -31.14 -12.74 -23.67
C GLU A 196 -30.83 -12.04 -22.36
N ALA A 197 -29.76 -12.38 -21.66
CA ALA A 197 -29.47 -11.85 -20.33
C ALA A 197 -29.29 -10.30 -20.33
N VAL A 198 -28.48 -9.73 -21.23
CA VAL A 198 -28.34 -8.27 -21.36
C VAL A 198 -29.65 -7.62 -21.89
N PRO A 199 -30.31 -8.10 -22.94
CA PRO A 199 -31.61 -7.59 -23.34
C PRO A 199 -32.66 -7.54 -22.21
N LYS A 200 -32.79 -8.58 -21.37
CA LYS A 200 -33.68 -8.58 -20.20
C LYS A 200 -33.32 -7.45 -19.22
N ALA A 201 -32.01 -7.30 -18.89
CA ALA A 201 -31.54 -6.23 -18.03
C ALA A 201 -31.85 -4.83 -18.61
N VAL A 202 -31.65 -4.65 -19.92
CA VAL A 202 -31.94 -3.38 -20.60
C VAL A 202 -33.44 -3.09 -20.59
N ARG A 203 -34.32 -4.09 -20.85
CA ARG A 203 -35.78 -3.92 -20.78
C ARG A 203 -36.22 -3.50 -19.39
N PHE A 204 -35.71 -4.13 -18.34
CA PHE A 204 -35.99 -3.75 -16.96
C PHE A 204 -35.62 -2.28 -16.68
N VAL A 205 -34.43 -1.83 -17.06
CA VAL A 205 -33.97 -0.45 -16.83
C VAL A 205 -34.87 0.54 -17.62
N ASN A 206 -35.17 0.24 -18.88
CA ASN A 206 -35.97 1.11 -19.73
C ASN A 206 -37.43 1.20 -19.26
N SER A 207 -38.08 0.08 -18.97
CA SER A 207 -39.49 0.07 -18.54
C SER A 207 -39.67 0.83 -17.23
N THR A 208 -38.78 0.57 -16.27
CA THR A 208 -38.83 1.28 -14.98
C THR A 208 -38.53 2.78 -15.11
N PHE A 209 -37.64 3.18 -16.02
CA PHE A 209 -37.41 4.60 -16.30
C PHE A 209 -38.59 5.28 -16.99
N MET A 210 -39.24 4.60 -17.96
CA MET A 210 -40.43 5.17 -18.62
C MET A 210 -41.59 5.39 -17.65
N GLN A 211 -41.81 4.47 -16.72
CA GLN A 211 -42.80 4.63 -15.64
C GLN A 211 -42.55 5.88 -14.78
N GLU A 212 -41.26 6.20 -14.50
CA GLU A 212 -40.93 7.43 -13.77
C GLU A 212 -41.34 8.69 -14.53
N LEU A 213 -41.04 8.72 -15.83
CA LEU A 213 -41.41 9.86 -16.68
C LEU A 213 -42.93 10.04 -16.81
N GLU A 214 -43.71 8.98 -16.78
CA GLU A 214 -45.17 9.01 -16.80
C GLU A 214 -45.71 9.55 -15.47
N GLN A 215 -45.23 9.06 -14.34
CA GLN A 215 -45.59 9.54 -13.01
C GLN A 215 -45.25 11.03 -12.80
N GLU A 216 -44.09 11.49 -13.28
CA GLU A 216 -43.73 12.91 -13.21
C GLU A 216 -44.61 13.81 -14.07
N LYS A 217 -45.19 13.32 -15.16
CA LYS A 217 -46.13 14.05 -16.02
C LYS A 217 -47.51 14.12 -15.42
N GLU A 218 -47.96 13.12 -14.68
CA GLU A 218 -49.27 13.11 -14.02
C GLU A 218 -49.33 13.99 -12.78
N VAL A 219 -48.19 14.29 -12.15
CA VAL A 219 -48.11 15.16 -10.95
C VAL A 219 -47.98 16.64 -11.29
N LYS A 220 -47.69 16.99 -12.55
CA LYS A 220 -47.63 18.37 -13.05
C LYS A 220 -48.93 18.84 -13.69
#